data_f8b5c1b90e7919471f9736b29301d89f
#
_entry.id   f8b5c1b90e7919471f9736b29301d89f
#
_cell.length_a   1.000
_cell.length_b   1.000
_cell.length_c   1.000
_cell.angle_alpha   90.00
_cell.angle_beta   90.00
_cell.angle_gamma   90.00
#
_symmetry.space_group_name_H-M   'P 1'
#
loop_
_entity.id
_entity.type
_entity.pdbx_description
1 polymer ?
#
loop_
_entity_poly.entity_id
_entity_poly.type
_entity_poly.pdbx_seq_one_letter_code
_entity_poly.pdbx_strand_id
1 'polypeptide(L)' 'SHLKIDRSFLRGAPENAYDSALMEAIVNVGHKLDLNIVVEGVETQNQSNYCKSLNVEYVQGFLYSKPISSDAIIKLLNDQ' A
#
# COMPACT_ATOMS: atom_id res chain seq x y z
N SER A 1 4.56 -12.40 -10.33
CA SER A 1 3.58 -12.80 -9.31
C SER A 1 3.28 -11.66 -8.36
N HIS A 2 2.12 -11.71 -7.74
CA HIS A 2 1.63 -10.66 -6.85
C HIS A 2 1.33 -11.21 -5.47
N LEU A 3 1.57 -10.37 -4.46
CA LEU A 3 1.12 -10.62 -3.09
C LEU A 3 0.07 -9.56 -2.76
N LYS A 4 -1.16 -10.00 -2.49
CA LYS A 4 -2.23 -9.09 -2.10
C LYS A 4 -2.29 -8.99 -0.58
N ILE A 5 -2.25 -7.76 -0.08
CA ILE A 5 -2.38 -7.49 1.35
C ILE A 5 -3.80 -7.03 1.62
N ASP A 6 -4.50 -7.77 2.47
CA ASP A 6 -5.88 -7.46 2.82
C ASP A 6 -5.98 -6.14 3.59
N ARG A 7 -7.11 -5.46 3.44
CA ARG A 7 -7.36 -4.17 4.10
C ARG A 7 -7.21 -4.22 5.62
N SER A 8 -7.43 -5.38 6.21
CA SER A 8 -7.32 -5.51 7.68
C SER A 8 -5.94 -5.18 8.21
N PHE A 9 -4.90 -5.41 7.40
CA PHE A 9 -3.53 -5.09 7.80
C PHE A 9 -3.22 -3.59 7.69
N LEU A 10 -3.99 -2.87 6.88
CA LEU A 10 -3.80 -1.43 6.69
C LEU A 10 -4.57 -0.59 7.72
N ARG A 11 -5.60 -1.16 8.32
CA ARG A 11 -6.60 -0.43 9.09
C ARG A 11 -6.01 0.45 10.19
N GLY A 12 -5.03 -0.03 10.94
CA GLY A 12 -4.42 0.74 12.02
C GLY A 12 -3.12 1.44 11.64
N ALA A 13 -2.59 1.18 10.44
CA ALA A 13 -1.34 1.78 10.00
C ALA A 13 -1.63 3.16 9.36
N PRO A 14 -0.68 4.09 9.44
CA PRO A 14 0.61 3.98 10.12
C PRO A 14 0.61 4.30 11.62
N GLU A 15 -0.52 4.76 12.16
CA GLU A 15 -0.59 5.29 13.51
C GLU A 15 -0.30 4.24 14.58
N ASN A 16 -0.80 3.01 14.40
CA ASN A 16 -0.55 1.92 15.32
C ASN A 16 0.78 1.27 15.03
N ALA A 17 1.68 1.29 16.00
CA ALA A 17 3.05 0.79 15.81
C ALA A 17 3.10 -0.70 15.47
N TYR A 18 2.20 -1.50 16.07
CA TYR A 18 2.15 -2.93 15.78
C TYR A 18 1.71 -3.18 14.35
N ASP A 19 0.63 -2.54 13.92
CA ASP A 19 0.11 -2.70 12.56
C ASP A 19 1.10 -2.19 11.52
N SER A 20 1.78 -1.09 11.82
CA SER A 20 2.81 -0.54 10.95
C SER A 20 3.99 -1.50 10.81
N ALA A 21 4.46 -2.07 11.91
CA ALA A 21 5.56 -3.05 11.87
C ALA A 21 5.17 -4.28 11.08
N LEU A 22 3.93 -4.74 11.22
CA LEU A 22 3.43 -5.91 10.48
C LEU A 22 3.39 -5.64 8.99
N MET A 23 2.86 -4.47 8.59
CA MET A 23 2.82 -4.06 7.17
C MET A 23 4.23 -4.02 6.58
N GLU A 24 5.17 -3.40 7.29
CA GLU A 24 6.55 -3.30 6.81
C GLU A 24 7.18 -4.67 6.65
N ALA A 25 6.93 -5.59 7.58
CA ALA A 25 7.46 -6.94 7.52
C ALA A 25 6.90 -7.70 6.32
N ILE A 26 5.59 -7.61 6.09
CA ILE A 26 4.95 -8.30 4.97
C ILE A 26 5.48 -7.79 3.63
N VAL A 27 5.57 -6.47 3.48
CA VAL A 27 6.08 -5.86 2.24
C VAL A 27 7.52 -6.27 2.01
N ASN A 28 8.34 -6.24 3.05
CA ASN A 28 9.75 -6.59 2.95
C ASN A 28 9.94 -8.05 2.53
N VAL A 29 9.19 -8.96 3.15
CA VAL A 29 9.25 -10.39 2.78
C VAL A 29 8.80 -10.57 1.33
N GLY A 30 7.71 -9.92 0.93
CA GLY A 30 7.21 -10.01 -0.44
C GLY A 30 8.24 -9.55 -1.46
N HIS A 31 8.92 -8.44 -1.20
CA HIS A 31 9.95 -7.93 -2.10
C HIS A 31 11.15 -8.86 -2.17
N LYS A 32 11.52 -9.48 -1.06
CA LYS A 32 12.63 -10.45 -1.06
C LYS A 32 12.31 -11.70 -1.86
N LEU A 33 11.03 -12.00 -2.05
CA LEU A 33 10.56 -13.11 -2.87
C LEU A 33 10.25 -12.69 -4.30
N ASP A 34 10.64 -11.47 -4.68
CA ASP A 34 10.39 -10.88 -6.00
C ASP A 34 8.91 -10.81 -6.37
N LEU A 35 8.07 -10.54 -5.38
CA LEU A 35 6.64 -10.37 -5.58
C LEU A 35 6.30 -8.88 -5.70
N ASN A 36 5.33 -8.56 -6.54
CA ASN A 36 4.73 -7.24 -6.60
C ASN A 36 3.65 -7.15 -5.52
N ILE A 37 3.71 -6.11 -4.70
CA ILE A 37 2.78 -5.96 -3.58
C ILE A 37 1.57 -5.16 -4.04
N VAL A 38 0.37 -5.69 -3.75
CA VAL A 38 -0.90 -5.00 -3.98
C VAL A 38 -1.59 -4.84 -2.63
N VAL A 39 -1.89 -3.61 -2.23
CA VAL A 39 -2.59 -3.34 -0.98
C VAL A 39 -4.05 -3.01 -1.29
N GLU A 40 -4.97 -3.75 -0.69
CA GLU A 40 -6.40 -3.55 -0.87
C GLU A 40 -6.97 -2.64 0.22
N GLY A 41 -8.09 -1.99 -0.09
CA GLY A 41 -8.85 -1.23 0.89
C GLY A 41 -8.25 0.10 1.27
N VAL A 42 -7.51 0.73 0.36
CA VAL A 42 -6.99 2.09 0.58
C VAL A 42 -8.16 3.08 0.47
N GLU A 43 -8.49 3.73 1.58
CA GLU A 43 -9.66 4.61 1.66
C GLU A 43 -9.30 6.08 1.79
N THR A 44 -8.10 6.39 2.28
CA THR A 44 -7.70 7.76 2.56
C THR A 44 -6.38 8.10 1.88
N GLN A 45 -6.16 9.40 1.69
CA GLN A 45 -4.91 9.91 1.14
C GLN A 45 -3.73 9.52 2.03
N ASN A 46 -3.92 9.56 3.34
CA ASN A 46 -2.88 9.20 4.30
C ASN A 46 -2.45 7.74 4.14
N GLN A 47 -3.41 6.85 3.95
CA GLN A 47 -3.12 5.44 3.72
C GLN A 47 -2.37 5.24 2.40
N SER A 48 -2.78 5.97 1.36
CA SER A 48 -2.10 5.92 0.07
C SER A 48 -0.65 6.38 0.18
N ASN A 49 -0.41 7.48 0.89
CA ASN A 49 0.94 7.99 1.13
C ASN A 49 1.80 6.98 1.89
N TYR A 50 1.20 6.33 2.88
CA TYR A 50 1.89 5.32 3.66
C TYR A 50 2.31 4.13 2.79
N CYS A 51 1.40 3.62 1.97
CA CYS A 51 1.71 2.51 1.05
C CYS A 51 2.85 2.89 0.11
N LYS A 52 2.83 4.11 -0.42
CA LYS A 52 3.90 4.60 -1.28
C LYS A 52 5.24 4.61 -0.53
N SER A 53 5.24 5.02 0.74
CA SER A 53 6.46 5.06 1.54
C SER A 53 7.06 3.67 1.75
N LEU A 54 6.25 2.62 1.66
CA LEU A 54 6.70 1.24 1.77
C LEU A 54 7.10 0.64 0.42
N ASN A 55 7.00 1.42 -0.66
CA ASN A 55 7.33 0.97 -2.01
C ASN A 55 6.46 -0.18 -2.50
N VAL A 56 5.17 -0.19 -2.12
CA VAL A 56 4.24 -1.15 -2.71
C VAL A 56 4.02 -0.80 -4.18
N GLU A 57 3.81 -1.81 -5.01
CA GLU A 57 3.69 -1.62 -6.45
C GLU A 57 2.32 -1.08 -6.85
N TYR A 58 1.26 -1.54 -6.18
CA TYR A 58 -0.11 -1.17 -6.53
C TYR A 58 -0.97 -0.96 -5.29
N VAL A 59 -1.93 -0.05 -5.40
CA VAL A 59 -2.97 0.14 -4.37
C VAL A 59 -4.35 0.06 -5.01
N GLN A 60 -5.33 -0.37 -4.22
CA GLN A 60 -6.71 -0.55 -4.65
C GLN A 60 -7.64 -0.16 -3.51
N GLY A 61 -8.75 0.51 -3.80
CA GLY A 61 -9.69 0.92 -2.76
C GLY A 61 -10.64 2.01 -3.23
N PHE A 62 -11.26 2.71 -2.28
CA PHE A 62 -12.26 3.74 -2.59
C PHE A 62 -11.70 4.90 -3.39
N LEU A 63 -10.43 5.23 -3.22
CA LEU A 63 -9.81 6.29 -3.99
C LEU A 63 -9.56 5.90 -5.45
N TYR A 64 -9.57 4.61 -5.74
CA TYR A 64 -9.21 4.09 -7.05
C TYR A 64 -10.17 2.99 -7.47
N SER A 65 -10.65 3.04 -8.71
CA SER A 65 -11.58 2.04 -9.24
C SER A 65 -10.88 0.72 -9.57
N LYS A 66 -9.57 0.73 -9.69
CA LYS A 66 -8.74 -0.46 -9.97
C LYS A 66 -7.33 -0.21 -9.45
N PRO A 67 -6.50 -1.27 -9.35
CA PRO A 67 -5.14 -1.09 -8.84
C PRO A 67 -4.37 -0.04 -9.61
N ILE A 68 -3.56 0.74 -8.90
CA ILE A 68 -2.78 1.82 -9.49
C ILE A 68 -1.33 1.69 -9.01
N SER A 69 -0.38 1.92 -9.90
CA SER A 69 1.04 1.80 -9.60
C SER A 69 1.52 2.94 -8.69
N SER A 70 2.65 2.71 -8.01
CA SER A 70 3.27 3.72 -7.16
C SER A 70 3.61 5.00 -7.95
N ASP A 71 4.08 4.86 -9.18
CA ASP A 71 4.40 6.02 -10.01
C ASP A 71 3.15 6.83 -10.32
N ALA A 72 2.04 6.16 -10.60
CA ALA A 72 0.77 6.83 -10.84
C ALA A 72 0.26 7.51 -9.57
N ILE A 73 0.49 6.92 -8.38
CA ILE A 73 0.15 7.55 -7.11
C ILE A 73 0.92 8.85 -6.93
N ILE A 74 2.21 8.83 -7.22
CA ILE A 74 3.04 10.04 -7.13
C ILE A 74 2.47 11.14 -8.02
N LYS A 75 2.11 10.79 -9.26
CA LYS A 75 1.54 11.74 -10.20
C LYS A 75 0.24 12.33 -9.68
N LEU A 76 -0.65 11.48 -9.15
CA LEU A 76 -1.92 11.95 -8.59
C LEU A 76 -1.71 12.93 -7.44
N LEU A 77 -0.75 12.64 -6.57
CA LEU A 77 -0.43 13.49 -5.42
C LEU A 77 0.13 14.84 -5.87
N ASN A 78 0.94 14.83 -6.91
CA ASN A 78 1.55 16.07 -7.42
C ASN A 78 0.54 16.94 -8.16
N ASP A 79 -0.51 16.35 -8.72
CA ASP A 79 -1.55 17.08 -9.45
C ASP A 79 -2.59 17.72 -8.53
N GLN A 80 -2.52 17.44 -7.23
CA GLN A 80 -3.42 18.01 -6.23
C GLN A 80 -2.79 19.24 -5.59
#